data_7b985559b414fb128da976dea21ba885
#
_entry.id   7b985559b414fb128da976dea21ba885
#
_cell.length_a   1.000
_cell.length_b   1.000
_cell.length_c   1.000
_cell.angle_alpha   90.00
_cell.angle_beta   90.00
_cell.angle_gamma   90.00
#
_symmetry.space_group_name_H-M   'P 1'
#
loop_
_entity.id
_entity.type
_entity.pdbx_description
1 polymer ?
#
loop_
_entity_poly.entity_id
_entity_poly.type
_entity_poly.pdbx_seq_one_letter_code
_entity_poly.pdbx_strand_id
1 'polypeptide(L)'
;MTVTVDINGAAGCLPNAPAALRASAQVLSLVTAGTLTGVCPAHGLTTLYYLVRKHASKADAEAAMDRVLRHFQIGNLEAAGWQKARRLPFTDFEDAVVATVAEATASAFIVTRNTTDFAGSPVPAITPSDFLGQLEHTDDQGSEM
;
A
#
# COMPACT_ATOMS: atom_id res chain seq x y z
N MET A 1 5.59 5.35 11.99
CA MET A 1 4.24 5.29 11.44
C MET A 1 4.12 4.08 10.54
N THR A 2 3.04 3.33 10.68
CA THR A 2 2.74 2.16 9.85
C THR A 2 1.64 2.52 8.87
N VAL A 3 1.83 2.20 7.60
CA VAL A 3 0.85 2.40 6.54
C VAL A 3 0.70 1.13 5.73
N THR A 4 -0.53 0.83 5.33
CA THR A 4 -0.80 -0.27 4.39
C THR A 4 -0.79 0.31 2.99
N VAL A 5 -0.03 -0.29 2.09
CA VAL A 5 0.07 0.16 0.71
C VAL A 5 -0.80 -0.74 -0.16
N ASP A 6 -1.74 -0.11 -0.87
CA ASP A 6 -2.55 -0.82 -1.86
C ASP A 6 -1.71 -1.04 -3.12
N ILE A 7 -1.32 -2.27 -3.33
CA ILE A 7 -0.37 -2.66 -4.39
C ILE A 7 -0.92 -2.47 -5.80
N ASN A 8 -2.23 -2.42 -5.97
CA ASN A 8 -2.79 -2.07 -7.27
C ASN A 8 -2.32 -0.69 -7.74
N GLY A 9 -1.93 0.18 -6.80
CA GLY A 9 -1.26 1.43 -7.10
C GLY A 9 0.24 1.33 -7.39
N ALA A 10 0.87 0.19 -7.08
CA ALA A 10 2.30 -0.01 -7.28
C ALA A 10 2.72 -0.23 -8.74
N ALA A 11 1.75 -0.32 -9.67
CA ALA A 11 2.02 -0.29 -11.10
C ALA A 11 2.86 0.94 -11.51
N GLY A 12 2.91 1.96 -10.65
CA GLY A 12 3.74 3.14 -10.85
C GLY A 12 5.24 2.93 -10.71
N CYS A 13 5.66 1.75 -10.27
CA CYS A 13 7.08 1.41 -10.19
C CYS A 13 7.61 0.83 -11.50
N LEU A 14 6.76 0.70 -12.52
CA LEU A 14 7.17 0.19 -13.82
C LEU A 14 7.92 1.26 -14.62
N PRO A 15 8.91 0.86 -15.44
CA PRO A 15 9.55 1.79 -16.35
C PRO A 15 8.52 2.50 -17.23
N ASN A 16 8.71 3.79 -17.47
CA ASN A 16 7.81 4.65 -18.26
C ASN A 16 6.45 4.92 -17.57
N ALA A 17 6.37 4.78 -16.24
CA ALA A 17 5.16 5.13 -15.52
C ALA A 17 4.83 6.63 -15.68
N PRO A 18 3.54 6.99 -15.79
CA PRO A 18 3.14 8.39 -15.83
C PRO A 18 3.63 9.19 -14.62
N ALA A 19 3.79 10.50 -14.79
CA ALA A 19 4.23 11.38 -13.71
C ALA A 19 3.34 11.30 -12.45
N ALA A 20 2.05 11.02 -12.65
CA ALA A 20 1.09 10.85 -11.53
C ALA A 20 1.47 9.70 -10.60
N LEU A 21 2.33 8.77 -11.03
CA LEU A 21 2.76 7.64 -10.23
C LEU A 21 4.04 7.90 -9.44
N ARG A 22 4.65 9.08 -9.59
CA ARG A 22 5.88 9.44 -8.87
C ARG A 22 5.66 9.47 -7.36
N ALA A 23 4.50 9.93 -6.92
CA ALA A 23 4.17 9.97 -5.50
C ALA A 23 4.14 8.57 -4.89
N SER A 24 3.59 7.58 -5.62
CA SER A 24 3.60 6.19 -5.19
C SER A 24 5.03 5.67 -5.04
N ALA A 25 5.90 5.97 -6.00
CA ALA A 25 7.30 5.58 -5.95
C ALA A 25 8.02 6.22 -4.76
N GLN A 26 7.71 7.46 -4.43
CA GLN A 26 8.30 8.15 -3.27
C GLN A 26 7.87 7.50 -1.96
N VAL A 27 6.59 7.11 -1.82
CA VAL A 27 6.12 6.38 -0.63
C VAL A 27 6.88 5.06 -0.49
N LEU A 28 7.03 4.32 -1.59
CA LEU A 28 7.80 3.06 -1.57
C LEU A 28 9.26 3.28 -1.18
N SER A 29 9.86 4.38 -1.62
CA SER A 29 11.23 4.73 -1.25
C SER A 29 11.36 5.02 0.25
N LEU A 30 10.37 5.65 0.86
CA LEU A 30 10.36 5.90 2.30
C LEU A 30 10.27 4.59 3.09
N VAL A 31 9.49 3.63 2.61
CA VAL A 31 9.42 2.30 3.22
C VAL A 31 10.77 1.58 3.08
N THR A 32 11.35 1.63 1.89
CA THR A 32 12.65 0.99 1.61
C THR A 32 13.77 1.58 2.49
N ALA A 33 13.72 2.90 2.72
CA ALA A 33 14.70 3.59 3.55
C ALA A 33 14.48 3.37 5.06
N GLY A 34 13.37 2.74 5.45
CA GLY A 34 13.05 2.49 6.86
C GLY A 34 12.41 3.68 7.58
N THR A 35 12.09 4.75 6.86
CA THR A 35 11.41 5.92 7.44
C THR A 35 9.96 5.62 7.81
N LEU A 36 9.32 4.76 7.02
CA LEU A 36 7.97 4.27 7.25
C LEU A 36 7.98 2.76 7.39
N THR A 37 7.08 2.22 8.22
CA THR A 37 6.77 0.79 8.20
C THR A 37 5.65 0.57 7.20
N GLY A 38 5.95 -0.10 6.11
CA GLY A 38 4.98 -0.43 5.07
C GLY A 38 4.43 -1.83 5.25
N VAL A 39 3.12 -1.96 5.14
CA VAL A 39 2.42 -3.25 5.14
C VAL A 39 1.95 -3.53 3.73
N CYS A 40 2.27 -4.71 3.22
CA CYS A 40 1.76 -5.22 1.96
C CYS A 40 0.78 -6.34 2.28
N PRO A 41 -0.50 -6.22 1.89
CA PRO A 41 -1.42 -7.34 2.04
C PRO A 41 -0.92 -8.56 1.27
N ALA A 42 -0.96 -9.73 1.92
CA ALA A 42 -0.37 -10.95 1.35
C ALA A 42 -0.94 -11.31 -0.02
N HIS A 43 -2.25 -11.12 -0.21
CA HIS A 43 -2.89 -11.42 -1.50
C HIS A 43 -2.38 -10.51 -2.63
N GLY A 44 -1.87 -9.32 -2.30
CA GLY A 44 -1.31 -8.37 -3.27
C GLY A 44 0.02 -8.82 -3.88
N LEU A 45 0.73 -9.73 -3.22
CA LEU A 45 2.01 -10.21 -3.73
C LEU A 45 1.87 -10.92 -5.07
N THR A 46 0.88 -11.79 -5.19
CA THR A 46 0.65 -12.52 -6.45
C THR A 46 0.20 -11.58 -7.56
N THR A 47 -0.60 -10.59 -7.22
CA THR A 47 -1.02 -9.56 -8.17
C THR A 47 0.18 -8.74 -8.66
N LEU A 48 1.05 -8.32 -7.76
CA LEU A 48 2.26 -7.58 -8.11
C LEU A 48 3.15 -8.41 -9.05
N TYR A 49 3.41 -9.66 -8.70
CA TYR A 49 4.22 -10.55 -9.54
C TYR A 49 3.65 -10.66 -10.94
N TYR A 50 2.34 -10.92 -11.04
CA TYR A 50 1.66 -11.08 -12.33
C TYR A 50 1.74 -9.80 -13.17
N LEU A 51 1.49 -8.64 -12.56
CA LEU A 51 1.51 -7.36 -13.28
C LEU A 51 2.91 -7.01 -13.79
N VAL A 52 3.93 -7.19 -12.96
CA VAL A 52 5.30 -6.88 -13.38
C VAL A 52 5.76 -7.85 -14.46
N ARG A 53 5.45 -9.14 -14.32
CA ARG A 53 5.78 -10.13 -15.34
C ARG A 53 5.11 -9.80 -16.67
N LYS A 54 3.85 -9.39 -16.64
CA LYS A 54 3.08 -9.07 -17.85
C LYS A 54 3.63 -7.83 -18.56
N HIS A 55 4.02 -6.79 -17.82
CA HIS A 55 4.39 -5.50 -18.39
C HIS A 55 5.90 -5.29 -18.52
N ALA A 56 6.71 -6.13 -17.92
CA ALA A 56 8.17 -6.03 -17.99
C ALA A 56 8.76 -7.42 -18.27
N SER A 57 9.16 -8.17 -17.24
CA SER A 57 9.77 -9.48 -17.41
C SER A 57 9.62 -10.33 -16.16
N LYS A 58 9.91 -11.63 -16.28
CA LYS A 58 9.96 -12.53 -15.14
C LYS A 58 11.07 -12.12 -14.17
N ALA A 59 12.23 -11.72 -14.68
CA ALA A 59 13.35 -11.28 -13.85
C ALA A 59 12.97 -10.04 -13.04
N ASP A 60 12.27 -9.09 -13.65
CA ASP A 60 11.80 -7.89 -12.97
C ASP A 60 10.74 -8.22 -11.92
N ALA A 61 9.86 -9.19 -12.20
CA ALA A 61 8.85 -9.64 -11.23
C ALA A 61 9.50 -10.27 -10.01
N GLU A 62 10.50 -11.12 -10.21
CA GLU A 62 11.24 -11.74 -9.11
C GLU A 62 11.98 -10.69 -8.28
N ALA A 63 12.61 -9.71 -8.92
CA ALA A 63 13.30 -8.61 -8.23
C ALA A 63 12.32 -7.77 -7.41
N ALA A 64 11.14 -7.47 -7.96
CA ALA A 64 10.10 -6.73 -7.25
C ALA A 64 9.63 -7.49 -6.01
N MET A 65 9.42 -8.80 -6.13
CA MET A 65 9.04 -9.65 -5.01
C MET A 65 10.09 -9.64 -3.92
N ASP A 66 11.35 -9.82 -4.30
CA ASP A 66 12.46 -9.82 -3.34
C ASP A 66 12.54 -8.51 -2.57
N ARG A 67 12.31 -7.39 -3.27
CA ARG A 67 12.32 -6.06 -2.64
C ARG A 67 11.17 -5.90 -1.65
N VAL A 68 9.96 -6.30 -2.02
CA VAL A 68 8.81 -6.23 -1.13
C VAL A 68 9.01 -7.11 0.10
N LEU A 69 9.44 -8.35 -0.11
CA LEU A 69 9.67 -9.29 1.00
C LEU A 69 10.76 -8.81 1.95
N ARG A 70 11.73 -8.06 1.46
CA ARG A 70 12.82 -7.52 2.28
C ARG A 70 12.41 -6.31 3.11
N HIS A 71 11.58 -5.44 2.55
CA HIS A 71 11.34 -4.11 3.13
C HIS A 71 9.94 -3.91 3.71
N PHE A 72 8.98 -4.75 3.34
CA PHE A 72 7.60 -4.62 3.80
C PHE A 72 7.26 -5.71 4.81
N GLN A 73 6.39 -5.35 5.74
CA GLN A 73 5.68 -6.33 6.56
C GLN A 73 4.57 -6.93 5.71
N ILE A 74 4.46 -8.25 5.67
CA ILE A 74 3.41 -8.92 4.90
C ILE A 74 2.21 -9.12 5.81
N GLY A 75 1.07 -8.51 5.44
CA GLY A 75 -0.16 -8.58 6.21
C GLY A 75 -0.99 -9.80 5.83
N ASN A 76 -1.04 -10.79 6.69
CA ASN A 76 -1.85 -11.99 6.52
C ASN A 76 -3.14 -11.89 7.30
N LEU A 77 -4.20 -12.54 6.83
CA LEU A 77 -5.46 -12.70 7.55
C LEU A 77 -5.68 -14.16 7.88
N GLU A 78 -6.12 -14.42 9.11
CA GLU A 78 -6.66 -15.73 9.48
C GLU A 78 -8.14 -15.79 9.08
N ALA A 79 -8.77 -16.95 9.26
CA ALA A 79 -10.17 -17.15 8.86
C ALA A 79 -11.11 -16.07 9.40
N ALA A 80 -10.93 -15.67 10.66
CA ALA A 80 -11.76 -14.62 11.27
C ALA A 80 -11.61 -13.28 10.56
N GLY A 81 -10.39 -12.95 10.11
CA GLY A 81 -10.13 -11.72 9.34
C GLY A 81 -10.81 -11.73 7.98
N TRP A 82 -10.78 -12.87 7.29
CA TRP A 82 -11.47 -13.02 6.01
C TRP A 82 -12.99 -12.88 6.19
N GLN A 83 -13.55 -13.44 7.25
CA GLN A 83 -14.97 -13.31 7.58
C GLN A 83 -15.33 -11.86 7.87
N LYS A 84 -14.47 -11.13 8.59
CA LYS A 84 -14.67 -9.72 8.88
C LYS A 84 -14.66 -8.89 7.59
N ALA A 85 -13.70 -9.15 6.69
CA ALA A 85 -13.63 -8.47 5.40
C ALA A 85 -14.93 -8.65 4.61
N ARG A 86 -15.47 -9.85 4.62
CA ARG A 86 -16.72 -10.18 3.91
C ARG A 86 -17.92 -9.35 4.39
N ARG A 87 -17.89 -8.90 5.63
CA ARG A 87 -19.00 -8.13 6.25
C ARG A 87 -18.87 -6.62 6.05
N LEU A 88 -17.73 -6.14 5.56
CA LEU A 88 -17.57 -4.73 5.30
C LEU A 88 -18.44 -4.28 4.12
N PRO A 89 -18.97 -3.03 4.16
CA PRO A 89 -19.85 -2.53 3.11
C PRO A 89 -19.07 -2.08 1.87
N PHE A 90 -18.30 -2.98 1.29
CA PHE A 90 -17.47 -2.70 0.13
C PHE A 90 -18.03 -3.39 -1.11
N THR A 91 -17.98 -2.69 -2.24
CA THR A 91 -18.35 -3.28 -3.53
C THR A 91 -17.32 -4.30 -3.98
N ASP A 92 -16.04 -4.03 -3.74
CA ASP A 92 -14.93 -4.89 -4.11
C ASP A 92 -14.40 -5.60 -2.87
N PHE A 93 -14.44 -6.94 -2.92
CA PHE A 93 -13.97 -7.76 -1.80
C PHE A 93 -12.47 -7.62 -1.57
N GLU A 94 -11.69 -7.45 -2.64
CA GLU A 94 -10.25 -7.26 -2.52
C GLU A 94 -9.93 -6.00 -1.71
N ASP A 95 -10.66 -4.90 -1.95
CA ASP A 95 -10.50 -3.68 -1.18
C ASP A 95 -10.91 -3.87 0.29
N ALA A 96 -11.95 -4.66 0.54
CA ALA A 96 -12.35 -5.02 1.90
C ALA A 96 -11.25 -5.78 2.64
N VAL A 97 -10.53 -6.66 1.93
CA VAL A 97 -9.39 -7.39 2.50
C VAL A 97 -8.25 -6.42 2.85
N VAL A 98 -7.94 -5.48 1.96
CA VAL A 98 -6.91 -4.46 2.22
C VAL A 98 -7.27 -3.65 3.49
N ALA A 99 -8.52 -3.22 3.60
CA ALA A 99 -8.99 -2.45 4.76
C ALA A 99 -8.88 -3.26 6.06
N THR A 100 -9.20 -4.55 6.01
CA THR A 100 -9.11 -5.45 7.16
C THR A 100 -7.66 -5.68 7.58
N VAL A 101 -6.75 -5.85 6.63
CA VAL A 101 -5.32 -5.95 6.89
C VAL A 101 -4.81 -4.67 7.54
N ALA A 102 -5.23 -3.51 7.03
CA ALA A 102 -4.81 -2.22 7.59
C ALA A 102 -5.24 -2.07 9.05
N GLU A 103 -6.47 -2.47 9.38
CA GLU A 103 -6.95 -2.44 10.76
C GLU A 103 -6.16 -3.41 11.64
N ALA A 104 -5.95 -4.63 11.17
CA ALA A 104 -5.27 -5.68 11.94
C ALA A 104 -3.80 -5.34 12.23
N THR A 105 -3.16 -4.56 11.37
CA THR A 105 -1.76 -4.14 11.53
C THR A 105 -1.62 -2.77 12.18
N ALA A 106 -2.71 -2.20 12.66
CA ALA A 106 -2.75 -0.87 13.28
C ALA A 106 -2.15 0.22 12.38
N SER A 107 -2.42 0.12 11.08
CA SER A 107 -1.98 1.11 10.11
C SER A 107 -2.70 2.44 10.32
N ALA A 108 -1.97 3.55 10.21
CA ALA A 108 -2.55 4.89 10.31
C ALA A 108 -3.36 5.24 9.06
N PHE A 109 -2.92 4.75 7.90
CA PHE A 109 -3.55 5.02 6.62
C PHE A 109 -3.46 3.81 5.70
N ILE A 110 -4.39 3.78 4.74
CA ILE A 110 -4.27 2.98 3.52
C ILE A 110 -3.83 3.94 2.42
N VAL A 111 -2.63 3.76 1.91
CA VAL A 111 -2.14 4.57 0.79
C VAL A 111 -2.61 3.94 -0.51
N THR A 112 -3.50 4.62 -1.21
CA THR A 112 -4.15 4.12 -2.41
C THR A 112 -4.45 5.27 -3.37
N ARG A 113 -4.51 4.96 -4.66
CA ARG A 113 -4.91 5.94 -5.68
C ARG A 113 -6.42 6.05 -5.81
N ASN A 114 -7.17 5.12 -5.24
CA ASN A 114 -8.63 5.03 -5.37
C ASN A 114 -9.31 5.18 -4.01
N THR A 115 -9.16 6.34 -3.39
CA THR A 115 -9.66 6.59 -2.03
C THR A 115 -11.17 6.42 -1.90
N THR A 116 -11.92 6.69 -2.98
CA THR A 116 -13.39 6.54 -2.95
C THR A 116 -13.83 5.11 -2.74
N ASP A 117 -13.04 4.14 -3.20
CA ASP A 117 -13.33 2.71 -3.02
C ASP A 117 -13.23 2.27 -1.56
N PHE A 118 -12.60 3.09 -0.72
CA PHE A 118 -12.41 2.81 0.69
C PHE A 118 -13.31 3.64 1.61
N ALA A 119 -14.38 4.24 1.07
CA ALA A 119 -15.37 4.95 1.87
C ALA A 119 -16.02 3.99 2.86
N GLY A 120 -15.97 4.08 4.09
CA GLY A 120 -16.48 3.11 5.06
C GLY A 120 -15.43 2.15 5.60
N SER A 121 -14.16 2.34 5.21
CA SER A 121 -13.05 1.60 5.77
C SER A 121 -12.82 2.01 7.24
N PRO A 122 -12.48 1.04 8.13
CA PRO A 122 -12.10 1.37 9.50
C PRO A 122 -10.78 2.14 9.60
N VAL A 123 -9.95 2.10 8.54
CA VAL A 123 -8.70 2.85 8.45
C VAL A 123 -8.84 3.85 7.30
N PRO A 124 -8.52 5.13 7.51
CA PRO A 124 -8.69 6.13 6.46
C PRO A 124 -7.76 5.88 5.28
N ALA A 125 -8.29 6.06 4.07
CA ALA A 125 -7.53 5.98 2.84
C ALA A 125 -7.05 7.36 2.43
N ILE A 126 -5.85 7.42 1.86
CA ILE A 126 -5.21 8.66 1.44
C ILE A 126 -4.44 8.42 0.14
N THR A 127 -4.41 9.39 -0.75
CA THR A 127 -3.59 9.27 -1.95
C THR A 127 -2.11 9.40 -1.60
N PRO A 128 -1.21 8.83 -2.42
CA PRO A 128 0.22 9.00 -2.20
C PRO A 128 0.64 10.47 -2.12
N SER A 129 0.12 11.33 -2.99
CA SER A 129 0.45 12.76 -2.99
C SER A 129 0.01 13.45 -1.70
N ASP A 130 -1.22 13.20 -1.26
CA ASP A 130 -1.74 13.80 -0.03
C ASP A 130 -0.99 13.28 1.20
N PHE A 131 -0.62 12.00 1.19
CA PHE A 131 0.15 11.40 2.27
C PHE A 131 1.52 12.07 2.40
N LEU A 132 2.23 12.26 1.29
CA LEU A 132 3.52 12.94 1.29
C LEU A 132 3.39 14.38 1.79
N GLY A 133 2.31 15.07 1.40
CA GLY A 133 2.03 16.42 1.90
C GLY A 133 1.83 16.47 3.41
N GLN A 134 1.15 15.47 3.97
CA GLN A 134 0.98 15.38 5.43
C GLN A 134 2.29 15.11 6.16
N LEU A 135 3.18 14.29 5.60
CA LEU A 135 4.48 14.01 6.19
C LEU A 135 5.33 15.29 6.26
N GLU A 136 5.36 16.07 5.19
CA GLU A 136 6.09 17.35 5.15
C GLU A 136 5.56 18.30 6.22
N HIS A 137 4.25 18.37 6.38
CA HIS A 137 3.60 19.23 7.37
C HIS A 137 3.93 18.83 8.81
N THR A 138 4.03 17.53 9.05
CA THR A 138 4.38 16.98 10.37
C THR A 138 5.84 17.27 10.70
N ASP A 139 6.75 17.16 9.72
CA ASP A 139 8.17 17.45 9.89
C ASP A 139 8.39 18.94 10.20
N ASP A 140 7.66 19.84 9.50
CA ASP A 140 7.73 21.28 9.76
C ASP A 140 7.27 21.62 11.18
N GLN A 141 6.23 20.97 11.70
CA GLN A 141 5.78 21.18 13.07
C GLN A 141 6.76 20.59 14.09
N GLY A 142 7.44 19.51 13.74
CA GLY A 142 8.47 18.90 14.58
C GLY A 142 9.73 19.76 14.69
N SER A 143 10.04 20.58 13.68
CA SER A 143 11.22 21.43 13.68
C SER A 143 11.04 22.74 14.46
N GLU A 144 9.83 23.10 14.83
CA GLU A 144 9.54 24.29 15.64
C GLU A 144 9.67 24.04 17.14
N MET A 145 9.91 22.81 17.54
CA MET A 145 10.17 22.45 18.92
C MET A 145 11.65 22.26 19.19
#